data_074ced5b0b7af296ea8b30ee4fcccffc
#
_entry.id   074ced5b0b7af296ea8b30ee4fcccffc
#
_cell.length_a   1.000
_cell.length_b   1.000
_cell.length_c   1.000
_cell.angle_alpha   90.00
_cell.angle_beta   90.00
_cell.angle_gamma   90.00
#
_symmetry.space_group_name_H-M   'P 1'
#
loop_
_entity.id
_entity.type
_entity.pdbx_description
1 polymer ?
#
loop_
_entity_poly.entity_id
_entity_poly.type
_entity_poly.pdbx_seq_one_letter_code
_entity_poly.pdbx_strand_id
1 'polypeptide(L)'
;GAPEKNTNAVKHGLFSKYLPKESMDIIDSLTEKSPLDLIWDAIQIQYAAIIRAQQIMYVKDKDDKTIERIAESSGEIFSEKWEVQQAWDKQANFLKAQSKAVDSLKNMVKDYLELEGKTKADADASSKDWKAAIIEIAKRRAEQNE
;
A
#
# COMPACT_ATOMS: atom_id res chain seq x y z
N GLY A 1 41.00 -10.47 -12.45
CA GLY A 1 41.18 -10.26 -11.04
C GLY A 1 39.90 -9.80 -10.36
N ALA A 2 39.76 -10.10 -9.09
CA ALA A 2 38.62 -9.62 -8.32
C ALA A 2 38.53 -8.10 -8.48
N PRO A 3 37.34 -7.56 -8.79
CA PRO A 3 37.20 -6.12 -8.89
C PRO A 3 37.69 -5.49 -7.58
N GLU A 4 38.61 -4.59 -7.71
CA GLU A 4 39.13 -3.88 -6.55
C GLU A 4 37.96 -3.23 -5.80
N LYS A 5 37.82 -3.62 -4.56
CA LYS A 5 36.84 -3.03 -3.62
C LYS A 5 35.40 -3.32 -3.94
N ASN A 6 34.98 -4.57 -3.77
CA ASN A 6 33.57 -4.86 -3.62
C ASN A 6 33.07 -4.28 -2.28
N THR A 7 32.75 -2.99 -2.29
CA THR A 7 32.28 -2.28 -1.12
C THR A 7 30.94 -2.82 -0.60
N ASN A 8 30.21 -3.60 -1.41
CA ASN A 8 28.93 -4.19 -1.03
C ASN A 8 29.08 -5.20 0.11
N ALA A 9 30.13 -6.04 0.06
CA ALA A 9 30.40 -6.99 1.14
C ALA A 9 30.74 -6.29 2.46
N VAL A 10 31.40 -5.13 2.38
CA VAL A 10 31.74 -4.34 3.56
C VAL A 10 30.54 -3.60 4.13
N LYS A 11 29.67 -3.07 3.26
CA LYS A 11 28.47 -2.32 3.65
C LYS A 11 27.43 -3.19 4.35
N HIS A 12 27.27 -4.41 3.89
CA HIS A 12 26.16 -5.28 4.31
C HIS A 12 26.56 -6.38 5.27
N GLY A 13 27.85 -6.63 5.46
CA GLY A 13 28.37 -7.60 6.44
C GLY A 13 27.73 -8.98 6.32
N LEU A 14 27.02 -9.40 7.37
CA LEU A 14 26.35 -10.69 7.43
C LEU A 14 25.28 -10.88 6.35
N PHE A 15 24.61 -9.81 5.97
CA PHE A 15 23.53 -9.89 4.97
C PHE A 15 24.02 -10.30 3.58
N SER A 16 25.26 -9.97 3.24
CA SER A 16 25.84 -10.32 1.93
C SER A 16 25.92 -11.83 1.69
N LYS A 17 25.98 -12.63 2.76
CA LYS A 17 26.06 -14.09 2.69
C LYS A 17 24.68 -14.77 2.51
N TYR A 18 23.61 -14.13 2.95
CA TYR A 18 22.31 -14.79 3.10
C TYR A 18 21.21 -14.20 2.21
N LEU A 19 21.43 -13.02 1.65
CA LEU A 19 20.44 -12.36 0.83
C LEU A 19 20.71 -12.55 -0.66
N PRO A 20 19.66 -12.77 -1.48
CA PRO A 20 19.80 -12.77 -2.94
C PRO A 20 20.36 -11.44 -3.43
N LYS A 21 21.06 -11.49 -4.58
CA LYS A 21 21.62 -10.30 -5.21
C LYS A 21 20.57 -9.19 -5.42
N GLU A 22 19.37 -9.55 -5.84
CA GLU A 22 18.26 -8.62 -6.04
C GLU A 22 17.93 -7.86 -4.77
N SER A 23 17.88 -8.56 -3.64
CA SER A 23 17.66 -7.93 -2.34
C SER A 23 18.79 -6.99 -1.94
N MET A 24 20.03 -7.37 -2.25
CA MET A 24 21.20 -6.52 -2.01
C MET A 24 21.15 -5.23 -2.82
N ASP A 25 20.74 -5.33 -4.09
CA ASP A 25 20.60 -4.16 -4.97
C ASP A 25 19.53 -3.20 -4.45
N ILE A 26 18.43 -3.72 -3.93
CA ILE A 26 17.39 -2.91 -3.29
C ILE A 26 17.93 -2.20 -2.05
N ILE A 27 18.66 -2.92 -1.20
CA ILE A 27 19.27 -2.35 0.01
C ILE A 27 20.27 -1.24 -0.36
N ASP A 28 21.10 -1.47 -1.38
CA ASP A 28 22.04 -0.46 -1.87
C ASP A 28 21.35 0.81 -2.33
N SER A 29 20.18 0.68 -2.97
CA SER A 29 19.41 1.83 -3.44
C SER A 29 18.91 2.73 -2.30
N LEU A 30 18.78 2.19 -1.08
CA LEU A 30 18.34 2.96 0.09
C LEU A 30 19.32 4.07 0.47
N THR A 31 20.61 3.88 0.21
CA THR A 31 21.65 4.86 0.57
C THR A 31 21.57 6.14 -0.26
N GLU A 32 20.92 6.09 -1.41
CA GLU A 32 20.76 7.22 -2.33
C GLU A 32 19.47 8.01 -2.09
N LYS A 33 18.59 7.52 -1.21
CA LYS A 33 17.30 8.14 -0.94
C LYS A 33 17.27 8.85 0.40
N SER A 34 16.64 10.03 0.42
CA SER A 34 16.38 10.75 1.65
C SER A 34 15.25 10.05 2.46
N PRO A 35 15.15 10.30 3.77
CA PRO A 35 14.01 9.80 4.54
C PRO A 35 12.65 10.21 3.97
N LEU A 36 12.51 11.41 3.43
CA LEU A 36 11.29 11.85 2.75
C LEU A 36 10.97 11.01 1.52
N ASP A 37 11.98 10.68 0.72
CA ASP A 37 11.81 9.83 -0.46
C ASP A 37 11.33 8.43 -0.08
N LEU A 38 11.87 7.87 0.99
CA LEU A 38 11.49 6.54 1.47
C LEU A 38 10.02 6.50 1.94
N ILE A 39 9.59 7.51 2.68
CA ILE A 39 8.20 7.61 3.12
C ILE A 39 7.28 7.84 1.91
N TRP A 40 7.70 8.67 0.98
CA TRP A 40 6.94 8.93 -0.24
C TRP A 40 6.74 7.66 -1.09
N ASP A 41 7.77 6.86 -1.24
CA ASP A 41 7.67 5.55 -1.91
C ASP A 41 6.66 4.64 -1.19
N ALA A 42 6.70 4.58 0.12
CA ALA A 42 5.77 3.78 0.92
C ALA A 42 4.32 4.26 0.76
N ILE A 43 4.10 5.57 0.75
CA ILE A 43 2.78 6.17 0.52
C ILE A 43 2.23 5.77 -0.85
N GLN A 44 3.05 5.86 -1.89
CA GLN A 44 2.64 5.49 -3.26
C GLN A 44 2.28 4.02 -3.37
N ILE A 45 3.09 3.14 -2.79
CA ILE A 45 2.85 1.70 -2.79
C ILE A 45 1.55 1.37 -2.05
N GLN A 46 1.35 1.95 -0.89
CA GLN A 46 0.14 1.73 -0.08
C GLN A 46 -1.11 2.24 -0.80
N TYR A 47 -1.05 3.43 -1.37
CA TYR A 47 -2.15 4.00 -2.14
C TYR A 47 -2.52 3.11 -3.33
N ALA A 48 -1.53 2.68 -4.10
CA ALA A 48 -1.75 1.79 -5.25
C ALA A 48 -2.37 0.46 -4.81
N ALA A 49 -1.92 -0.11 -3.70
CA ALA A 49 -2.47 -1.35 -3.15
C ALA A 49 -3.94 -1.20 -2.75
N ILE A 50 -4.31 -0.08 -2.12
CA ILE A 50 -5.69 0.23 -1.73
C ILE A 50 -6.59 0.30 -2.96
N ILE A 51 -6.19 1.05 -3.97
CA ILE A 51 -6.97 1.22 -5.20
C ILE A 51 -7.12 -0.11 -5.94
N ARG A 52 -6.04 -0.86 -6.07
CA ARG A 52 -6.07 -2.16 -6.73
C ARG A 52 -6.99 -3.15 -6.02
N ALA A 53 -6.95 -3.19 -4.69
CA ALA A 53 -7.83 -4.04 -3.90
C ALA A 53 -9.31 -3.68 -4.10
N GLN A 54 -9.64 -2.40 -4.19
CA GLN A 54 -11.01 -1.94 -4.48
C GLN A 54 -11.47 -2.40 -5.87
N GLN A 55 -10.60 -2.32 -6.86
CA GLN A 55 -10.92 -2.77 -8.21
C GLN A 55 -11.19 -4.28 -8.27
N ILE A 56 -10.37 -5.07 -7.60
CA ILE A 56 -10.53 -6.54 -7.52
C ILE A 56 -11.85 -6.89 -6.83
N MET A 57 -12.17 -6.22 -5.72
CA MET A 57 -13.40 -6.48 -4.97
C MET A 57 -14.65 -6.09 -5.76
N TYR A 58 -14.60 -5.01 -6.52
CA TYR A 58 -15.71 -4.61 -7.40
C TYR A 58 -16.03 -5.69 -8.43
N VAL A 59 -15.03 -6.29 -9.05
CA VAL A 59 -15.22 -7.39 -10.02
C VAL A 59 -15.83 -8.61 -9.34
N LYS A 60 -15.36 -8.97 -8.14
CA LYS A 60 -15.92 -10.09 -7.36
C LYS A 60 -17.38 -9.85 -6.98
N ASP A 61 -17.73 -8.66 -6.52
CA ASP A 61 -19.12 -8.32 -6.20
C ASP A 61 -20.04 -8.50 -7.40
N LYS A 62 -19.56 -8.14 -8.58
CA LYS A 62 -20.30 -8.30 -9.83
C LYS A 62 -20.52 -9.76 -10.19
N ASP A 63 -19.49 -10.61 -9.99
CA ASP A 63 -19.56 -12.03 -10.22
C ASP A 63 -20.39 -12.74 -9.15
N ASP A 64 -20.28 -12.33 -7.90
CA ASP A 64 -21.08 -12.86 -6.78
C ASP A 64 -22.58 -12.62 -6.98
N LYS A 65 -22.98 -11.45 -7.48
CA LYS A 65 -24.37 -11.17 -7.86
C LYS A 65 -24.87 -12.08 -8.97
N THR A 66 -24.03 -12.45 -9.90
CA THR A 66 -24.37 -13.40 -10.96
C THR A 66 -24.58 -14.80 -10.40
N ILE A 67 -23.76 -15.21 -9.45
CA ILE A 67 -23.89 -16.49 -8.75
C ILE A 67 -25.17 -16.53 -7.92
N GLU A 68 -25.51 -15.46 -7.21
CA GLU A 68 -26.78 -15.34 -6.48
C GLU A 68 -28.00 -15.57 -7.39
N ARG A 69 -28.00 -14.96 -8.57
CA ARG A 69 -29.10 -15.15 -9.54
C ARG A 69 -29.20 -16.57 -10.04
N ILE A 70 -28.08 -17.25 -10.26
CA ILE A 70 -28.03 -18.65 -10.67
C ILE A 70 -28.54 -19.55 -9.53
N ALA A 71 -28.13 -19.28 -8.29
CA ALA A 71 -28.58 -20.02 -7.12
C ALA A 71 -30.10 -19.87 -6.89
N GLU A 72 -30.65 -18.66 -7.00
CA GLU A 72 -32.10 -18.42 -6.95
C GLU A 72 -32.87 -19.24 -7.99
N SER A 73 -32.31 -19.43 -9.17
CA SER A 73 -32.94 -20.20 -10.24
C SER A 73 -32.87 -21.71 -10.03
N SER A 74 -31.95 -22.21 -9.21
CA SER A 74 -31.77 -23.65 -8.95
C SER A 74 -32.62 -24.20 -7.79
N GLY A 75 -33.22 -23.36 -6.96
CA GLY A 75 -34.11 -23.76 -5.88
C GLY A 75 -33.44 -24.44 -4.68
N GLU A 76 -32.13 -24.36 -4.54
CA GLU A 76 -31.37 -24.91 -3.42
C GLU A 76 -31.23 -23.87 -2.28
N ILE A 77 -32.23 -23.76 -1.42
CA ILE A 77 -32.36 -22.71 -0.37
C ILE A 77 -31.22 -22.75 0.65
N PHE A 78 -30.62 -23.93 0.95
CA PHE A 78 -29.57 -24.04 1.96
C PHE A 78 -28.20 -23.60 1.46
N SER A 79 -27.84 -23.92 0.24
CA SER A 79 -26.58 -23.47 -0.35
C SER A 79 -26.60 -21.97 -0.63
N GLU A 80 -27.75 -21.39 -1.00
CA GLU A 80 -27.94 -19.97 -1.22
C GLU A 80 -27.65 -19.15 0.04
N LYS A 81 -28.25 -19.52 1.17
CA LYS A 81 -28.05 -18.81 2.46
C LYS A 81 -26.59 -18.84 2.90
N TRP A 82 -25.92 -19.96 2.69
CA TRP A 82 -24.53 -20.15 3.09
C TRP A 82 -23.58 -19.33 2.20
N GLU A 83 -23.81 -19.31 0.89
CA GLU A 83 -23.02 -18.53 -0.07
C GLU A 83 -23.20 -17.02 0.15
N VAL A 84 -24.42 -16.55 0.39
CA VAL A 84 -24.69 -15.15 0.71
C VAL A 84 -23.98 -14.74 2.00
N GLN A 85 -23.99 -15.59 3.01
CA GLN A 85 -23.33 -15.30 4.28
C GLN A 85 -21.80 -15.25 4.12
N GLN A 86 -21.22 -16.14 3.33
CA GLN A 86 -19.78 -16.10 3.01
C GLN A 86 -19.40 -14.84 2.23
N ALA A 87 -20.21 -14.43 1.27
CA ALA A 87 -19.98 -13.20 0.51
C ALA A 87 -20.01 -11.97 1.42
N TRP A 88 -20.96 -11.91 2.36
CA TRP A 88 -21.04 -10.83 3.34
C TRP A 88 -19.87 -10.82 4.30
N ASP A 89 -19.42 -11.99 4.78
CA ASP A 89 -18.27 -12.11 5.66
C ASP A 89 -17.00 -11.64 4.95
N LYS A 90 -16.82 -12.02 3.70
CA LYS A 90 -15.69 -11.57 2.86
C LYS A 90 -15.72 -10.07 2.65
N GLN A 91 -16.90 -9.51 2.37
CA GLN A 91 -17.06 -8.08 2.16
C GLN A 91 -16.78 -7.31 3.46
N ALA A 92 -17.29 -7.78 4.60
CA ALA A 92 -17.03 -7.16 5.89
C ALA A 92 -15.55 -7.21 6.25
N ASN A 93 -14.88 -8.34 6.01
CA ASN A 93 -13.44 -8.48 6.23
C ASN A 93 -12.64 -7.57 5.30
N PHE A 94 -13.06 -7.44 4.05
CA PHE A 94 -12.44 -6.55 3.09
C PHE A 94 -12.55 -5.08 3.54
N LEU A 95 -13.73 -4.64 3.93
CA LEU A 95 -13.96 -3.27 4.39
C LEU A 95 -13.14 -2.96 5.65
N LYS A 96 -13.03 -3.93 6.55
CA LYS A 96 -12.21 -3.81 7.75
C LYS A 96 -10.72 -3.68 7.40
N ALA A 97 -10.24 -4.52 6.49
CA ALA A 97 -8.86 -4.45 6.01
C ALA A 97 -8.57 -3.14 5.29
N GLN A 98 -9.50 -2.67 4.46
CA GLN A 98 -9.39 -1.38 3.77
C GLN A 98 -9.34 -0.22 4.76
N SER A 99 -10.18 -0.24 5.78
CA SER A 99 -10.18 0.79 6.82
C SER A 99 -8.82 0.87 7.53
N LYS A 100 -8.24 -0.27 7.88
CA LYS A 100 -6.89 -0.33 8.48
C LYS A 100 -5.81 0.18 7.52
N ALA A 101 -5.90 -0.19 6.25
CA ALA A 101 -4.95 0.26 5.23
C ALA A 101 -5.01 1.78 5.04
N VAL A 102 -6.21 2.36 5.03
CA VAL A 102 -6.40 3.81 4.95
C VAL A 102 -5.86 4.52 6.19
N ASP A 103 -6.10 3.97 7.38
CA ASP A 103 -5.55 4.54 8.62
C ASP A 103 -4.02 4.52 8.61
N SER A 104 -3.43 3.43 8.16
CA SER A 104 -1.98 3.32 7.97
C SER A 104 -1.46 4.37 6.99
N LEU A 105 -2.16 4.56 5.88
CA LEU A 105 -1.80 5.57 4.88
C LEU A 105 -1.89 6.99 5.45
N LYS A 106 -2.93 7.30 6.21
CA LYS A 106 -3.06 8.60 6.90
C LYS A 106 -1.88 8.86 7.82
N ASN A 107 -1.45 7.84 8.57
CA ASN A 107 -0.30 7.96 9.46
C ASN A 107 1.00 8.21 8.67
N MET A 108 1.19 7.55 7.54
CA MET A 108 2.35 7.80 6.68
C MET A 108 2.35 9.23 6.13
N VAL A 109 1.20 9.73 5.70
CA VAL A 109 1.06 11.13 5.23
C VAL A 109 1.38 12.10 6.35
N LYS A 110 0.88 11.84 7.54
CA LYS A 110 1.19 12.66 8.73
C LYS A 110 2.70 12.68 9.02
N ASP A 111 3.33 11.52 9.03
CA ASP A 111 4.77 11.40 9.27
C ASP A 111 5.59 12.13 8.20
N TYR A 112 5.17 12.03 6.95
CA TYR A 112 5.81 12.77 5.85
C TYR A 112 5.76 14.28 6.09
N LEU A 113 4.58 14.81 6.43
CA LEU A 113 4.38 16.23 6.66
C LEU A 113 5.15 16.73 7.89
N GLU A 114 5.21 15.95 8.95
CA GLU A 114 6.02 16.28 10.13
C GLU A 114 7.51 16.31 9.78
N LEU A 115 7.97 15.36 8.98
CA LEU A 115 9.37 15.30 8.55
C LEU A 115 9.73 16.48 7.64
N GLU A 116 8.78 17.00 6.86
CA GLU A 116 8.94 18.22 6.08
C GLU A 116 9.03 19.49 6.94
N GLY A 117 8.67 19.42 8.21
CA GLY A 117 8.73 20.54 9.13
C GLY A 117 7.38 21.09 9.58
N LYS A 118 6.26 20.49 9.19
CA LYS A 118 4.95 20.90 9.70
C LYS A 118 4.79 20.51 11.16
N THR A 119 4.01 21.30 11.91
CA THR A 119 3.68 20.97 13.28
C THR A 119 2.83 19.71 13.33
N LYS A 120 2.83 19.02 14.47
CA LYS A 120 1.99 17.82 14.65
C LYS A 120 0.50 18.10 14.42
N ALA A 121 0.03 19.26 14.87
CA ALA A 121 -1.36 19.68 14.70
C ALA A 121 -1.71 19.88 13.22
N ASP A 122 -0.85 20.58 12.47
CA ASP A 122 -1.07 20.84 11.04
C ASP A 122 -0.95 19.54 10.22
N ALA A 123 0.01 18.68 10.55
CA ALA A 123 0.17 17.40 9.90
C ALA A 123 -1.05 16.48 10.14
N ASP A 124 -1.55 16.45 11.37
CA ASP A 124 -2.75 15.69 11.71
C ASP A 124 -3.98 16.20 10.96
N ALA A 125 -4.17 17.52 10.93
CA ALA A 125 -5.28 18.16 10.23
C ALA A 125 -5.24 17.85 8.72
N SER A 126 -4.05 17.96 8.10
CA SER A 126 -3.86 17.67 6.67
C SER A 126 -4.06 16.19 6.35
N SER A 127 -3.68 15.29 7.25
CA SER A 127 -3.81 13.85 7.03
C SER A 127 -5.27 13.36 7.00
N LYS A 128 -6.19 14.11 7.58
CA LYS A 128 -7.63 13.79 7.52
C LYS A 128 -8.15 13.82 6.09
N ASP A 129 -7.66 14.75 5.27
CA ASP A 129 -7.90 14.74 3.83
C ASP A 129 -6.67 14.19 3.11
N TRP A 130 -6.41 12.92 3.35
CA TRP A 130 -5.20 12.26 2.87
C TRP A 130 -5.07 12.22 1.34
N LYS A 131 -6.20 12.15 0.62
CA LYS A 131 -6.19 12.17 -0.85
C LYS A 131 -5.67 13.50 -1.38
N ALA A 132 -6.20 14.58 -0.88
CA ALA A 132 -5.76 15.93 -1.25
C ALA A 132 -4.29 16.15 -0.86
N ALA A 133 -3.89 15.69 0.31
CA ALA A 133 -2.51 15.78 0.78
C ALA A 133 -1.54 15.04 -0.14
N ILE A 134 -1.86 13.83 -0.56
CA ILE A 134 -1.03 13.03 -1.47
C ILE A 134 -0.90 13.74 -2.83
N ILE A 135 -1.99 14.26 -3.36
CA ILE A 135 -1.99 15.00 -4.64
C ILE A 135 -1.10 16.23 -4.54
N GLU A 136 -1.22 16.99 -3.46
CA GLU A 136 -0.40 18.19 -3.24
C GLU A 136 1.09 17.85 -3.14
N ILE A 137 1.43 16.82 -2.37
CA ILE A 137 2.81 16.34 -2.25
C ILE A 137 3.36 15.91 -3.60
N ALA A 138 2.58 15.16 -4.37
CA ALA A 138 2.98 14.71 -5.70
C ALA A 138 3.28 15.90 -6.63
N LYS A 139 2.43 16.92 -6.63
CA LYS A 139 2.64 18.13 -7.42
C LYS A 139 3.91 18.88 -7.01
N ARG A 140 4.13 19.07 -5.71
CA ARG A 140 5.33 19.73 -5.21
C ARG A 140 6.60 18.99 -5.59
N ARG A 141 6.59 17.66 -5.49
CA ARG A 141 7.75 16.83 -5.85
C ARG A 141 8.02 16.86 -7.34
N ALA A 142 6.99 16.87 -8.18
CA ALA A 142 7.14 17.01 -9.63
C ALA A 142 7.77 18.35 -10.01
N GLU A 143 7.36 19.46 -9.38
CA GLU A 143 7.92 20.78 -9.60
C GLU A 143 9.40 20.87 -9.20
N GLN A 144 9.79 20.20 -8.10
CA GLN A 144 11.17 20.17 -7.63
C GLN A 144 12.09 19.37 -8.56
N ASN A 145 11.56 18.43 -9.33
CA ASN A 145 12.33 17.58 -10.25
C ASN A 145 12.45 18.19 -11.67
N GLU A 146 11.83 19.33 -11.90
CA GLU A 146 12.03 20.10 -13.14
C GLU A 146 13.32 20.97 -13.05
#